data_f3a6d26b41fa220e60f02556241d9d1a
#
_entry.id   f3a6d26b41fa220e60f02556241d9d1a
#
_cell.length_a   1.000
_cell.length_b   1.000
_cell.length_c   1.000
_cell.angle_alpha   90.00
_cell.angle_beta   90.00
_cell.angle_gamma   90.00
#
_symmetry.space_group_name_H-M   'P 1'
#
loop_
_entity.id
_entity.type
_entity.pdbx_description
1 polymer ?
#
loop_
_entity_poly.entity_id
_entity_poly.type
_entity_poly.pdbx_seq_one_letter_code
_entity_poly.pdbx_strand_id
1 'polypeptide(L)'
;MNYFITSREDIKTSAIELAQVKRLQIFDYLHQPAKIVTMYYNFAHLDAENKLGTSGRVINLFQFYQRLPYHMDPGFDQSLIKQILNVPGYQVKGNQAERNGKVRIKVNQDNNRLYYVDYLDQYGFTDRRDYYDCGCKTYTEFFEDRTRLVCRQYYDQSGAVKITYHYRGGQGNIPVLTLIQLVDQNQELQFDNQNEFRAYFLDQLVANDPDALLINDRSDVTLAAFRLMHTSPRRYQVFHSAFTQDGQSNSEISPIYQPINEMLNQGQLTGLISSTKREAMDASRRFNTNMSFAIPVTFLSQTQLEKSIPPTQRQVGHFIAVARLTKAKQLDQLINVIIRLHEDFPKVQLDIYGYSDGWNNYQTANELKKIVNNQGADHYIHFCGYQHDLTRVYETAQAEILTSQYEGFAMALLEAQGHGCPAISYDINYGPTEIIDNNISGELIPANDCDALYQSLRQLLVDPELSHRYTQNAQHAAAKFSLNEVAKKWQDFLKKA
;
A
#
# COMPACT_ATOMS: atom_id res chain seq x y z
N MET A 1 -12.41 18.15 10.42
CA MET A 1 -12.05 17.37 9.21
C MET A 1 -11.28 16.11 9.61
N ASN A 2 -11.50 14.99 8.89
CA ASN A 2 -10.78 13.74 9.13
C ASN A 2 -9.70 13.56 8.04
N TYR A 3 -8.47 13.30 8.46
CA TYR A 3 -7.31 13.18 7.56
C TYR A 3 -6.70 11.78 7.68
N PHE A 4 -6.61 11.05 6.58
CA PHE A 4 -5.98 9.73 6.51
C PHE A 4 -4.58 9.87 5.91
N ILE A 5 -3.57 9.64 6.73
CA ILE A 5 -2.19 9.98 6.38
C ILE A 5 -1.46 8.74 5.87
N THR A 6 -0.84 8.87 4.69
CA THR A 6 -0.07 7.80 4.04
C THR A 6 1.20 8.34 3.37
N SER A 7 1.95 7.44 2.76
CA SER A 7 3.14 7.79 1.99
C SER A 7 2.77 8.46 0.65
N ARG A 8 2.02 7.76 -0.20
CA ARG A 8 1.58 8.19 -1.53
C ARG A 8 0.43 7.30 -2.01
N GLU A 9 -0.32 7.76 -3.00
CA GLU A 9 -1.20 6.92 -3.81
C GLU A 9 -0.48 6.52 -5.11
N ASP A 10 -0.57 5.27 -5.49
CA ASP A 10 0.06 4.73 -6.70
C ASP A 10 -0.96 4.02 -7.60
N ILE A 11 -0.67 3.95 -8.89
CA ILE A 11 -1.45 3.15 -9.86
C ILE A 11 -1.39 1.65 -9.49
N LYS A 12 -0.25 1.19 -8.95
CA LYS A 12 -0.09 -0.15 -8.35
C LYS A 12 -0.27 -0.04 -6.85
N THR A 13 -1.51 -0.05 -6.40
CA THR A 13 -1.92 0.14 -5.02
C THR A 13 -1.55 -1.03 -4.13
N SER A 14 -1.07 -0.75 -2.93
CA SER A 14 -0.94 -1.73 -1.86
C SER A 14 -2.27 -1.89 -1.07
N ALA A 15 -2.34 -2.92 -0.24
CA ALA A 15 -3.49 -3.16 0.64
C ALA A 15 -3.80 -1.96 1.57
N ILE A 16 -2.79 -1.19 1.97
CA ILE A 16 -2.95 -0.03 2.85
C ILE A 16 -3.68 1.12 2.13
N GLU A 17 -3.27 1.45 0.90
CA GLU A 17 -3.94 2.48 0.11
C GLU A 17 -5.38 2.07 -0.24
N LEU A 18 -5.62 0.78 -0.58
CA LEU A 18 -6.98 0.27 -0.79
C LEU A 18 -7.83 0.38 0.49
N ALA A 19 -7.27 0.12 1.66
CA ALA A 19 -7.95 0.30 2.94
C ALA A 19 -8.35 1.76 3.18
N GLN A 20 -7.52 2.73 2.77
CA GLN A 20 -7.86 4.15 2.88
C GLN A 20 -8.98 4.56 1.93
N VAL A 21 -8.97 4.07 0.68
CA VAL A 21 -10.06 4.29 -0.28
C VAL A 21 -11.38 3.71 0.27
N LYS A 22 -11.35 2.49 0.83
CA LYS A 22 -12.50 1.89 1.50
C LYS A 22 -12.97 2.73 2.70
N ARG A 23 -12.05 3.28 3.48
CA ARG A 23 -12.37 4.17 4.60
C ARG A 23 -13.01 5.46 4.13
N LEU A 24 -12.56 6.07 3.02
CA LEU A 24 -13.25 7.23 2.42
C LEU A 24 -14.69 6.89 2.08
N GLN A 25 -14.97 5.74 1.46
CA GLN A 25 -16.33 5.29 1.14
C GLN A 25 -17.20 5.13 2.40
N ILE A 26 -16.63 4.62 3.50
CA ILE A 26 -17.32 4.53 4.79
C ILE A 26 -17.64 5.92 5.34
N PHE A 27 -16.70 6.87 5.27
CA PHE A 27 -16.91 8.23 5.75
C PHE A 27 -17.93 8.99 4.90
N ASP A 28 -17.96 8.74 3.59
CA ASP A 28 -19.03 9.26 2.71
C ASP A 28 -20.42 8.69 3.10
N TYR A 29 -20.49 7.39 3.36
CA TYR A 29 -21.71 6.74 3.85
C TYR A 29 -22.18 7.31 5.19
N LEU A 30 -21.26 7.68 6.07
CA LEU A 30 -21.54 8.32 7.36
C LEU A 30 -21.75 9.85 7.27
N HIS A 31 -21.67 10.44 6.08
CA HIS A 31 -21.70 11.89 5.87
C HIS A 31 -20.63 12.65 6.68
N GLN A 32 -19.45 12.03 6.86
CA GLN A 32 -18.32 12.61 7.57
C GLN A 32 -17.26 13.10 6.57
N PRO A 33 -16.89 14.39 6.59
CA PRO A 33 -15.91 14.91 5.67
C PRO A 33 -14.53 14.30 5.97
N ALA A 34 -13.87 13.75 4.93
CA ALA A 34 -12.54 13.15 5.05
C ALA A 34 -11.69 13.41 3.80
N LYS A 35 -10.37 13.43 3.99
CA LYS A 35 -9.36 13.53 2.91
C LYS A 35 -8.19 12.60 3.19
N ILE A 36 -7.56 12.12 2.13
CA ILE A 36 -6.28 11.42 2.19
C ILE A 36 -5.16 12.45 2.14
N VAL A 37 -4.12 12.27 2.95
CA VAL A 37 -2.95 13.16 3.02
C VAL A 37 -1.72 12.34 2.68
N THR A 38 -0.98 12.75 1.64
CA THR A 38 0.21 12.02 1.17
C THR A 38 1.49 12.83 1.40
N MET A 39 2.55 12.13 1.86
CA MET A 39 3.79 12.73 2.35
C MET A 39 4.94 12.72 1.33
N TYR A 40 4.86 11.87 0.30
CA TYR A 40 5.86 11.81 -0.75
C TYR A 40 5.36 12.48 -2.02
N TYR A 41 6.30 13.03 -2.78
CA TYR A 41 5.99 13.47 -4.14
C TYR A 41 5.50 12.25 -4.95
N ASN A 42 4.36 12.40 -5.61
CA ASN A 42 3.82 11.37 -6.49
C ASN A 42 3.77 11.89 -7.93
N PHE A 43 4.55 11.25 -8.78
CA PHE A 43 4.48 11.48 -10.21
C PHE A 43 3.22 10.78 -10.76
N ALA A 44 2.52 11.39 -11.70
CA ALA A 44 1.24 10.87 -12.23
C ALA A 44 0.13 10.68 -11.14
N HIS A 45 0.12 11.54 -10.11
CA HIS A 45 -0.86 11.46 -9.02
C HIS A 45 -2.30 11.57 -9.52
N LEU A 46 -2.59 12.40 -10.55
CA LEU A 46 -3.93 12.50 -11.11
C LEU A 46 -4.42 11.20 -11.74
N ASP A 47 -3.54 10.43 -12.39
CA ASP A 47 -3.90 9.11 -12.93
C ASP A 47 -4.21 8.12 -11.82
N ALA A 48 -3.46 8.16 -10.70
CA ALA A 48 -3.72 7.34 -9.53
C ALA A 48 -5.05 7.74 -8.87
N GLU A 49 -5.27 9.02 -8.62
CA GLU A 49 -6.52 9.54 -8.05
C GLU A 49 -7.75 9.18 -8.90
N ASN A 50 -7.66 9.35 -10.23
CA ASN A 50 -8.75 8.98 -11.14
C ASN A 50 -9.04 7.47 -11.09
N LYS A 51 -8.00 6.64 -11.12
CA LYS A 51 -8.14 5.18 -11.06
C LYS A 51 -8.75 4.70 -9.74
N LEU A 52 -8.37 5.34 -8.63
CA LEU A 52 -8.84 5.00 -7.29
C LEU A 52 -10.17 5.67 -6.91
N GLY A 53 -10.66 6.62 -7.72
CA GLY A 53 -11.86 7.40 -7.42
C GLY A 53 -11.68 8.38 -6.26
N THR A 54 -10.45 8.87 -6.04
CA THR A 54 -10.10 9.79 -4.96
C THR A 54 -9.88 11.23 -5.42
N SER A 55 -10.17 11.55 -6.69
CA SER A 55 -9.97 12.87 -7.29
C SER A 55 -10.58 13.99 -6.45
N GLY A 56 -9.76 15.00 -6.12
CA GLY A 56 -10.14 16.13 -5.27
C GLY A 56 -10.24 15.79 -3.77
N ARG A 57 -9.96 14.56 -3.39
CA ARG A 57 -9.98 14.07 -2.00
C ARG A 57 -8.57 13.88 -1.41
N VAL A 58 -7.53 14.13 -2.21
CA VAL A 58 -6.12 13.98 -1.81
C VAL A 58 -5.49 15.34 -1.57
N ILE A 59 -4.72 15.44 -0.50
CA ILE A 59 -3.84 16.58 -0.21
C ILE A 59 -2.41 16.04 -0.19
N ASN A 60 -1.61 16.42 -1.18
CA ASN A 60 -0.20 16.06 -1.20
C ASN A 60 0.65 17.19 -0.61
N LEU A 61 1.65 16.86 0.22
CA LEU A 61 2.54 17.82 0.86
C LEU A 61 3.18 18.77 -0.15
N PHE A 62 3.70 18.26 -1.25
CA PHE A 62 4.38 19.09 -2.26
C PHE A 62 3.40 19.97 -3.02
N GLN A 63 2.26 19.41 -3.45
CA GLN A 63 1.22 20.16 -4.17
C GLN A 63 0.60 21.26 -3.31
N PHE A 64 0.52 21.05 -1.99
CA PHE A 64 0.03 22.06 -1.04
C PHE A 64 0.82 23.37 -1.15
N TYR A 65 2.14 23.28 -1.36
CA TYR A 65 3.00 24.47 -1.53
C TYR A 65 3.18 24.89 -2.99
N GLN A 66 3.23 23.94 -3.92
CA GLN A 66 3.44 24.21 -5.35
C GLN A 66 2.21 24.85 -6.02
N ARG A 67 0.99 24.39 -5.70
CA ARG A 67 -0.28 24.85 -6.27
C ARG A 67 -0.27 24.87 -7.81
N LEU A 68 0.25 23.80 -8.42
CA LEU A 68 0.37 23.70 -9.87
C LEU A 68 -1.00 23.52 -10.53
N PRO A 69 -1.29 24.21 -11.64
CA PRO A 69 -2.43 23.91 -12.48
C PRO A 69 -2.07 22.72 -13.37
N TYR A 70 -2.66 21.56 -13.13
CA TYR A 70 -2.40 20.37 -13.91
C TYR A 70 -3.27 20.33 -15.17
N HIS A 71 -2.62 20.16 -16.33
CA HIS A 71 -3.25 20.04 -17.63
C HIS A 71 -3.13 18.59 -18.13
N MET A 72 -4.24 18.01 -18.56
CA MET A 72 -4.28 16.62 -19.09
C MET A 72 -4.24 16.59 -20.63
N ASP A 73 -3.95 17.70 -21.32
CA ASP A 73 -3.93 17.74 -22.78
C ASP A 73 -2.59 17.24 -23.35
N PRO A 74 -2.57 16.08 -24.03
CA PRO A 74 -1.36 15.56 -24.70
C PRO A 74 -0.81 16.50 -25.79
N GLY A 75 -1.64 17.33 -26.39
CA GLY A 75 -1.22 18.32 -27.38
C GLY A 75 -0.32 19.41 -26.78
N PHE A 76 -0.54 19.74 -25.52
CA PHE A 76 0.30 20.69 -24.79
C PHE A 76 1.74 20.15 -24.65
N ASP A 77 1.91 18.90 -24.30
CA ASP A 77 3.24 18.26 -24.14
C ASP A 77 4.03 18.30 -25.45
N GLN A 78 3.41 18.06 -26.60
CA GLN A 78 4.08 18.09 -27.90
C GLN A 78 4.55 19.52 -28.26
N SER A 79 3.76 20.54 -27.93
CA SER A 79 4.14 21.93 -28.13
C SER A 79 5.32 22.31 -27.23
N LEU A 80 5.27 21.92 -25.95
CA LEU A 80 6.32 22.16 -24.97
C LEU A 80 7.64 21.44 -25.35
N ILE A 81 7.59 20.20 -25.83
CA ILE A 81 8.75 19.46 -26.32
C ILE A 81 9.43 20.19 -27.48
N LYS A 82 8.66 20.67 -28.45
CA LYS A 82 9.20 21.46 -29.55
C LYS A 82 9.87 22.74 -29.06
N GLN A 83 9.27 23.43 -28.09
CA GLN A 83 9.85 24.62 -27.48
C GLN A 83 11.17 24.32 -26.76
N ILE A 84 11.23 23.25 -25.97
CA ILE A 84 12.42 22.82 -25.22
C ILE A 84 13.58 22.48 -26.16
N LEU A 85 13.30 21.79 -27.27
CA LEU A 85 14.33 21.38 -28.23
C LEU A 85 14.80 22.51 -29.15
N ASN A 86 13.98 23.54 -29.37
CA ASN A 86 14.28 24.68 -30.27
C ASN A 86 15.20 25.70 -29.63
N VAL A 87 16.44 25.31 -29.35
CA VAL A 87 17.47 26.19 -28.78
C VAL A 87 18.36 26.75 -29.91
N PRO A 88 18.61 28.08 -29.96
CA PRO A 88 19.48 28.66 -30.97
C PRO A 88 20.86 27.98 -31.00
N GLY A 89 21.31 27.59 -32.21
CA GLY A 89 22.60 26.95 -32.41
C GLY A 89 22.63 25.44 -32.14
N TYR A 90 21.46 24.83 -31.89
CA TYR A 90 21.32 23.39 -31.76
C TYR A 90 20.63 22.76 -32.98
N GLN A 91 20.99 21.51 -33.30
CA GLN A 91 20.32 20.70 -34.32
C GLN A 91 19.39 19.70 -33.65
N VAL A 92 18.11 19.73 -34.00
CA VAL A 92 17.10 18.82 -33.46
C VAL A 92 17.12 17.50 -34.25
N LYS A 93 17.24 16.36 -33.56
CA LYS A 93 17.16 15.01 -34.11
C LYS A 93 16.22 14.16 -33.23
N GLY A 94 14.98 13.98 -33.69
CA GLY A 94 13.96 13.27 -32.90
C GLY A 94 13.73 13.98 -31.56
N ASN A 95 13.88 13.24 -30.46
CA ASN A 95 13.73 13.73 -29.08
C ASN A 95 15.04 14.29 -28.47
N GLN A 96 15.99 14.71 -29.31
CA GLN A 96 17.29 15.21 -28.86
C GLN A 96 17.66 16.51 -29.58
N ALA A 97 18.42 17.36 -28.90
CA ALA A 97 19.06 18.51 -29.49
C ALA A 97 20.59 18.42 -29.31
N GLU A 98 21.30 18.56 -30.42
CA GLU A 98 22.77 18.44 -30.49
C GLU A 98 23.43 19.79 -30.71
N ARG A 99 24.59 19.99 -30.10
CA ARG A 99 25.50 21.10 -30.36
C ARG A 99 26.90 20.57 -30.62
N ASN A 100 27.50 20.94 -31.74
CA ASN A 100 28.82 20.46 -32.18
C ASN A 100 28.91 18.92 -32.25
N GLY A 101 27.86 18.27 -32.76
CA GLY A 101 27.80 16.82 -32.89
C GLY A 101 27.62 16.03 -31.58
N LYS A 102 27.38 16.72 -30.46
CA LYS A 102 27.12 16.09 -29.15
C LYS A 102 25.72 16.38 -28.68
N VAL A 103 25.02 15.36 -28.16
CA VAL A 103 23.71 15.51 -27.52
C VAL A 103 23.86 16.38 -26.27
N ARG A 104 23.04 17.39 -26.14
CA ARG A 104 23.02 18.35 -25.02
C ARG A 104 21.69 18.40 -24.31
N ILE A 105 20.60 18.06 -25.02
CA ILE A 105 19.26 17.97 -24.47
C ILE A 105 18.66 16.67 -24.94
N LYS A 106 18.09 15.90 -24.03
CA LYS A 106 17.40 14.64 -24.31
C LYS A 106 16.06 14.63 -23.62
N VAL A 107 14.98 14.56 -24.43
CA VAL A 107 13.60 14.47 -23.96
C VAL A 107 13.23 12.99 -23.76
N ASN A 108 12.70 12.68 -22.59
CA ASN A 108 12.19 11.35 -22.26
C ASN A 108 10.67 11.44 -22.07
N GLN A 109 9.96 10.53 -22.71
CA GLN A 109 8.50 10.44 -22.71
C GLN A 109 8.05 9.10 -22.14
N ASP A 110 6.90 9.12 -21.47
CA ASP A 110 6.17 7.92 -21.08
C ASP A 110 4.75 8.02 -21.65
N ASN A 111 4.29 7.01 -22.41
CA ASN A 111 2.97 6.98 -23.05
C ASN A 111 2.62 8.30 -23.80
N ASN A 112 3.57 8.83 -24.56
CA ASN A 112 3.50 10.11 -25.30
C ASN A 112 3.38 11.37 -24.43
N ARG A 113 3.47 11.27 -23.11
CA ARG A 113 3.57 12.42 -22.20
C ARG A 113 5.03 12.76 -21.94
N LEU A 114 5.30 14.04 -21.81
CA LEU A 114 6.62 14.53 -21.38
C LEU A 114 6.86 14.11 -19.93
N TYR A 115 7.89 13.28 -19.71
CA TYR A 115 8.25 12.78 -18.37
C TYR A 115 9.37 13.60 -17.77
N TYR A 116 10.54 13.60 -18.44
CA TYR A 116 11.65 14.44 -18.02
C TYR A 116 12.56 14.84 -19.19
N VAL A 117 13.36 15.88 -18.96
CA VAL A 117 14.35 16.40 -19.90
C VAL A 117 15.71 16.40 -19.22
N ASP A 118 16.67 15.67 -19.81
CA ASP A 118 18.07 15.71 -19.41
C ASP A 118 18.81 16.82 -20.15
N TYR A 119 19.55 17.63 -19.41
CA TYR A 119 20.52 18.58 -19.91
C TYR A 119 21.91 18.03 -19.60
N LEU A 120 22.67 17.75 -20.67
CA LEU A 120 23.97 17.08 -20.56
C LEU A 120 25.14 18.07 -20.68
N ASP A 121 26.19 17.81 -19.94
CA ASP A 121 27.45 18.51 -20.02
C ASP A 121 28.23 18.18 -21.31
N GLN A 122 29.42 18.76 -21.49
CA GLN A 122 30.27 18.52 -22.67
C GLN A 122 30.81 17.07 -22.76
N TYR A 123 30.76 16.31 -21.67
CA TYR A 123 31.24 14.93 -21.57
C TYR A 123 30.10 13.91 -21.72
N GLY A 124 28.83 14.38 -21.74
CA GLY A 124 27.63 13.52 -21.91
C GLY A 124 27.03 13.06 -20.59
N PHE A 125 27.43 13.64 -19.46
CA PHE A 125 26.79 13.38 -18.17
C PHE A 125 25.61 14.33 -17.94
N THR A 126 24.56 13.84 -17.28
CA THR A 126 23.42 14.66 -16.89
C THR A 126 23.85 15.64 -15.79
N ASP A 127 23.81 16.93 -16.09
CA ASP A 127 24.09 18.03 -15.16
C ASP A 127 22.80 18.46 -14.45
N ARG A 128 21.69 18.49 -15.23
CA ARG A 128 20.35 18.86 -14.75
C ARG A 128 19.28 17.98 -15.39
N ARG A 129 18.26 17.63 -14.61
CA ARG A 129 17.06 16.95 -15.09
C ARG A 129 15.81 17.71 -14.65
N ASP A 130 15.02 18.15 -15.61
CA ASP A 130 13.72 18.79 -15.36
C ASP A 130 12.61 17.77 -15.50
N TYR A 131 11.77 17.63 -14.49
CA TYR A 131 10.62 16.72 -14.48
C TYR A 131 9.33 17.47 -14.75
N TYR A 132 8.47 16.84 -15.54
CA TYR A 132 7.18 17.37 -15.96
C TYR A 132 6.08 16.38 -15.62
N ASP A 133 4.94 16.90 -15.14
CA ASP A 133 3.74 16.13 -14.88
C ASP A 133 2.53 16.96 -15.33
N CYS A 134 1.62 16.33 -16.10
CA CYS A 134 0.40 16.95 -16.61
C CYS A 134 0.64 18.35 -17.24
N GLY A 135 1.66 18.48 -18.07
CA GLY A 135 2.01 19.74 -18.76
C GLY A 135 2.73 20.79 -17.91
N CYS A 136 3.02 20.50 -16.65
CA CYS A 136 3.72 21.44 -15.76
C CYS A 136 5.12 20.95 -15.44
N LYS A 137 6.10 21.87 -15.42
CA LYS A 137 7.39 21.59 -14.80
C LYS A 137 7.21 21.52 -13.29
N THR A 138 7.47 20.37 -12.72
CA THR A 138 7.20 20.11 -11.30
C THR A 138 8.42 20.27 -10.42
N TYR A 139 9.55 19.69 -10.81
CA TYR A 139 10.80 19.86 -10.09
C TYR A 139 12.01 19.65 -11.00
N THR A 140 13.17 20.11 -10.53
CA THR A 140 14.47 19.91 -11.15
C THR A 140 15.41 19.21 -10.21
N GLU A 141 16.17 18.26 -10.73
CA GLU A 141 17.31 17.64 -10.07
C GLU A 141 18.62 18.17 -10.66
N PHE A 142 19.58 18.49 -9.80
CA PHE A 142 20.93 18.90 -10.16
C PHE A 142 21.91 17.84 -9.70
N PHE A 143 22.86 17.52 -10.58
CA PHE A 143 23.81 16.44 -10.35
C PHE A 143 25.25 16.93 -10.40
N GLU A 144 26.12 16.29 -9.62
CA GLU A 144 27.58 16.41 -9.65
C GLU A 144 28.20 15.01 -9.77
N ASP A 145 29.49 14.97 -10.00
CA ASP A 145 30.26 13.71 -10.05
C ASP A 145 29.59 12.64 -10.91
N ARG A 146 29.07 13.04 -12.09
CA ARG A 146 28.37 12.24 -13.09
C ARG A 146 26.91 11.89 -12.73
N THR A 147 26.60 11.48 -11.51
CA THR A 147 25.27 10.97 -11.16
C THR A 147 24.82 11.31 -9.74
N ARG A 148 25.65 11.98 -8.93
CA ARG A 148 25.30 12.29 -7.55
C ARG A 148 24.33 13.46 -7.49
N LEU A 149 23.13 13.22 -6.97
CA LEU A 149 22.15 14.26 -6.70
C LEU A 149 22.66 15.20 -5.60
N VAL A 150 22.68 16.50 -5.88
CA VAL A 150 23.13 17.54 -4.93
C VAL A 150 22.02 18.51 -4.54
N CYS A 151 21.05 18.71 -5.43
CA CYS A 151 19.94 19.61 -5.17
C CYS A 151 18.67 19.15 -5.89
N ARG A 152 17.50 19.36 -5.28
CA ARG A 152 16.22 19.20 -5.93
C ARG A 152 15.35 20.44 -5.61
N GLN A 153 14.79 21.06 -6.65
CA GLN A 153 13.97 22.26 -6.53
C GLN A 153 12.57 22.01 -7.08
N TYR A 154 11.55 22.29 -6.28
CA TYR A 154 10.14 22.20 -6.65
C TYR A 154 9.58 23.59 -6.91
N TYR A 155 8.79 23.72 -7.98
CA TYR A 155 8.32 25.00 -8.51
C TYR A 155 6.82 25.18 -8.32
N ASP A 156 6.39 26.44 -8.19
CA ASP A 156 4.99 26.82 -8.35
C ASP A 156 4.64 27.07 -9.83
N GLN A 157 3.38 27.45 -10.08
CA GLN A 157 2.87 27.75 -11.43
C GLN A 157 3.59 28.92 -12.12
N SER A 158 4.22 29.83 -11.38
CA SER A 158 4.99 30.95 -11.95
C SER A 158 6.42 30.54 -12.31
N GLY A 159 6.84 29.32 -11.96
CA GLY A 159 8.21 28.84 -12.06
C GLY A 159 9.11 29.28 -10.90
N ALA A 160 8.55 29.89 -9.85
CA ALA A 160 9.31 30.23 -8.66
C ALA A 160 9.57 28.98 -7.79
N VAL A 161 10.78 28.88 -7.24
CA VAL A 161 11.15 27.78 -6.34
C VAL A 161 10.40 27.92 -5.03
N LYS A 162 9.67 26.87 -4.64
CA LYS A 162 8.93 26.80 -3.37
C LYS A 162 9.63 25.92 -2.34
N ILE A 163 10.20 24.78 -2.78
CA ILE A 163 10.86 23.84 -1.89
C ILE A 163 12.22 23.50 -2.51
N THR A 164 13.28 23.55 -1.72
CA THR A 164 14.62 23.08 -2.12
C THR A 164 15.12 22.03 -1.16
N TYR A 165 15.53 20.89 -1.68
CA TYR A 165 16.23 19.82 -0.96
C TYR A 165 17.69 19.86 -1.29
N HIS A 166 18.55 19.97 -0.29
CA HIS A 166 20.02 19.96 -0.44
C HIS A 166 20.58 18.63 0.01
N TYR A 167 21.48 18.08 -0.81
CA TYR A 167 22.11 16.80 -0.54
C TYR A 167 23.63 16.96 -0.50
N ARG A 168 24.26 16.16 0.36
CA ARG A 168 25.74 15.99 0.40
C ARG A 168 26.10 14.54 0.17
N GLY A 169 27.34 14.28 -0.24
CA GLY A 169 27.88 12.93 -0.37
C GLY A 169 28.04 12.29 1.01
N GLY A 170 27.38 11.16 1.24
CA GLY A 170 27.57 10.30 2.39
C GLY A 170 28.56 9.16 2.09
N GLN A 171 28.51 8.10 2.89
CA GLN A 171 29.32 6.91 2.68
C GLN A 171 29.06 6.30 1.30
N GLY A 172 30.11 5.97 0.55
CA GLY A 172 29.98 5.48 -0.82
C GLY A 172 29.44 6.52 -1.82
N ASN A 173 29.55 7.81 -1.50
CA ASN A 173 29.03 8.93 -2.30
C ASN A 173 27.49 8.92 -2.52
N ILE A 174 26.75 8.20 -1.65
CA ILE A 174 25.30 8.17 -1.68
C ILE A 174 24.76 9.53 -1.23
N PRO A 175 23.79 10.16 -1.96
CA PRO A 175 23.20 11.43 -1.56
C PRO A 175 22.51 11.34 -0.19
N VAL A 176 22.90 12.21 0.74
CA VAL A 176 22.25 12.36 2.06
C VAL A 176 21.61 13.73 2.12
N LEU A 177 20.31 13.77 2.39
CA LEU A 177 19.55 15.00 2.60
C LEU A 177 20.06 15.70 3.87
N THR A 178 20.45 16.97 3.74
CA THR A 178 21.05 17.74 4.84
C THR A 178 20.29 19.03 5.18
N LEU A 179 19.44 19.51 4.29
CA LEU A 179 18.65 20.73 4.50
C LEU A 179 17.45 20.74 3.56
N ILE A 180 16.33 21.18 4.08
CA ILE A 180 15.14 21.52 3.30
C ILE A 180 14.85 23.02 3.50
N GLN A 181 14.68 23.75 2.41
CA GLN A 181 14.22 25.13 2.42
C GLN A 181 12.81 25.21 1.84
N LEU A 182 11.92 25.92 2.50
CA LEU A 182 10.55 26.21 2.06
C LEU A 182 10.34 27.72 1.96
N VAL A 183 9.87 28.17 0.82
CA VAL A 183 9.41 29.57 0.66
C VAL A 183 7.88 29.57 0.73
N ASP A 184 7.36 30.00 1.87
CA ASP A 184 5.92 30.11 2.11
C ASP A 184 5.57 31.51 2.66
N GLN A 185 4.48 32.11 2.16
CA GLN A 185 4.00 33.43 2.56
C GLN A 185 5.09 34.53 2.63
N ASN A 186 6.02 34.53 1.67
CA ASN A 186 7.19 35.41 1.58
C ASN A 186 8.20 35.26 2.73
N GLN A 187 8.17 34.16 3.44
CA GLN A 187 9.17 33.75 4.42
C GLN A 187 9.95 32.54 3.92
N GLU A 188 11.24 32.50 4.22
CA GLU A 188 12.09 31.33 4.01
C GLU A 188 12.22 30.57 5.34
N LEU A 189 11.80 29.32 5.32
CA LEU A 189 11.87 28.39 6.45
C LEU A 189 12.89 27.29 6.13
N GLN A 190 13.57 26.80 7.14
CA GLN A 190 14.58 25.76 7.02
C GLN A 190 14.28 24.59 7.96
N PHE A 191 14.51 23.36 7.48
CA PHE A 191 14.32 22.13 8.22
C PHE A 191 15.53 21.23 8.03
N ASP A 192 16.00 20.63 9.10
CA ASP A 192 17.17 19.75 9.06
C ASP A 192 16.87 18.38 8.42
N ASN A 193 15.61 17.96 8.45
CA ASN A 193 15.19 16.66 7.93
C ASN A 193 13.71 16.66 7.49
N GLN A 194 13.33 15.56 6.83
CA GLN A 194 11.96 15.39 6.33
C GLN A 194 10.89 15.34 7.42
N ASN A 195 11.21 14.87 8.63
CA ASN A 195 10.20 14.76 9.70
C ASN A 195 9.80 16.12 10.25
N GLU A 196 10.74 17.05 10.36
CA GLU A 196 10.45 18.45 10.72
C GLU A 196 9.59 19.13 9.66
N PHE A 197 9.93 18.95 8.38
CA PHE A 197 9.14 19.51 7.28
C PHE A 197 7.71 18.92 7.23
N ARG A 198 7.57 17.62 7.44
CA ARG A 198 6.25 16.96 7.53
C ARG A 198 5.45 17.43 8.74
N ALA A 199 6.09 17.61 9.89
CA ALA A 199 5.44 18.14 11.08
C ALA A 199 4.90 19.55 10.84
N TYR A 200 5.72 20.42 10.27
CA TYR A 200 5.30 21.77 9.87
C TYR A 200 4.10 21.76 8.92
N PHE A 201 4.16 20.91 7.88
CA PHE A 201 3.05 20.75 6.95
C PHE A 201 1.76 20.31 7.66
N LEU A 202 1.84 19.33 8.56
CA LEU A 202 0.69 18.86 9.32
C LEU A 202 0.15 19.94 10.24
N ASP A 203 1.01 20.73 10.90
CA ASP A 203 0.61 21.89 11.69
C ASP A 203 -0.15 22.92 10.85
N GLN A 204 0.34 23.24 9.65
CA GLN A 204 -0.36 24.15 8.73
C GLN A 204 -1.71 23.57 8.24
N LEU A 205 -1.77 22.25 8.01
CA LEU A 205 -2.99 21.56 7.58
C LEU A 205 -4.11 21.67 8.61
N VAL A 206 -3.78 21.59 9.89
CA VAL A 206 -4.76 21.60 10.99
C VAL A 206 -4.92 22.95 11.68
N ALA A 207 -4.15 23.96 11.31
CA ALA A 207 -4.10 25.26 12.00
C ALA A 207 -5.47 25.93 12.20
N ASN A 208 -6.39 25.75 11.24
CA ASN A 208 -7.72 26.33 11.24
C ASN A 208 -8.83 25.29 11.51
N ASP A 209 -8.48 24.10 11.99
CA ASP A 209 -9.39 23.00 12.24
C ASP A 209 -9.15 22.38 13.64
N PRO A 210 -9.70 23.01 14.71
CA PRO A 210 -9.49 22.53 16.08
C PRO A 210 -10.06 21.12 16.32
N ASP A 211 -11.00 20.68 15.48
CA ASP A 211 -11.60 19.34 15.55
C ASP A 211 -10.92 18.33 14.62
N ALA A 212 -9.75 18.68 14.10
CA ALA A 212 -9.00 17.80 13.19
C ALA A 212 -8.72 16.44 13.83
N LEU A 213 -8.95 15.39 13.06
CA LEU A 213 -8.61 14.02 13.39
C LEU A 213 -7.61 13.48 12.39
N LEU A 214 -6.41 13.13 12.86
CA LEU A 214 -5.35 12.54 12.06
C LEU A 214 -5.29 11.03 12.29
N ILE A 215 -5.51 10.24 11.25
CA ILE A 215 -5.42 8.77 11.28
C ILE A 215 -4.22 8.36 10.44
N ASN A 216 -3.17 7.87 11.10
CA ASN A 216 -1.92 7.50 10.45
C ASN A 216 -1.90 6.03 10.04
N ASP A 217 -1.71 5.79 8.76
CA ASP A 217 -1.61 4.45 8.17
C ASP A 217 -0.16 4.01 7.89
N ARG A 218 0.82 4.95 7.91
CA ARG A 218 2.24 4.70 7.60
C ARG A 218 3.15 5.17 8.73
N SER A 219 3.39 4.27 9.68
CA SER A 219 4.19 4.54 10.88
C SER A 219 5.61 4.99 10.58
N ASP A 220 6.26 4.34 9.62
CA ASP A 220 7.62 4.63 9.14
C ASP A 220 7.75 6.03 8.52
N VAL A 221 6.66 6.60 8.04
CA VAL A 221 6.64 7.90 7.37
C VAL A 221 6.28 9.03 8.34
N THR A 222 5.37 8.79 9.30
CA THR A 222 4.67 9.90 9.96
C THR A 222 4.80 9.92 11.49
N LEU A 223 5.08 8.79 12.18
CA LEU A 223 5.18 8.79 13.65
C LEU A 223 6.25 9.78 14.16
N ALA A 224 7.41 9.84 13.52
CA ALA A 224 8.45 10.79 13.88
C ALA A 224 8.01 12.25 13.66
N ALA A 225 7.24 12.52 12.60
CA ALA A 225 6.67 13.85 12.37
C ALA A 225 5.63 14.22 13.44
N PHE A 226 4.79 13.29 13.88
CA PHE A 226 3.80 13.52 14.94
C PHE A 226 4.44 13.96 16.25
N ARG A 227 5.65 13.47 16.58
CA ARG A 227 6.41 13.88 17.76
C ARG A 227 6.88 15.33 17.69
N LEU A 228 7.06 15.87 16.49
CA LEU A 228 7.62 17.19 16.24
C LEU A 228 6.54 18.26 15.96
N MET A 229 5.26 17.86 15.87
CA MET A 229 4.15 18.81 15.71
C MET A 229 4.01 19.74 16.93
N HIS A 230 3.78 21.02 16.67
CA HIS A 230 3.47 22.04 17.70
C HIS A 230 1.99 22.10 18.04
N THR A 231 1.12 21.73 17.10
CA THR A 231 -0.33 21.59 17.35
C THR A 231 -0.65 20.23 17.96
N SER A 232 -1.80 20.12 18.63
CA SER A 232 -2.21 18.90 19.32
C SER A 232 -3.58 18.40 18.83
N PRO A 233 -3.76 18.10 17.51
CA PRO A 233 -4.96 17.46 17.03
C PRO A 233 -5.07 16.04 17.59
N ARG A 234 -6.27 15.45 17.52
CA ARG A 234 -6.43 14.02 17.85
C ARG A 234 -5.67 13.16 16.84
N ARG A 235 -4.79 12.27 17.30
CA ARG A 235 -3.87 11.47 16.48
C ARG A 235 -3.99 10.01 16.81
N TYR A 236 -4.29 9.19 15.78
CA TYR A 236 -4.43 7.73 15.93
C TYR A 236 -3.47 7.01 15.00
N GLN A 237 -2.86 5.94 15.52
CA GLN A 237 -2.04 5.03 14.71
C GLN A 237 -2.85 3.79 14.35
N VAL A 238 -2.88 3.44 13.06
CA VAL A 238 -3.48 2.19 12.56
C VAL A 238 -2.39 1.11 12.45
N PHE A 239 -2.68 -0.08 12.96
CA PHE A 239 -1.88 -1.27 12.70
C PHE A 239 -2.41 -2.00 11.47
N HIS A 240 -1.58 -2.14 10.43
CA HIS A 240 -1.88 -2.89 9.21
C HIS A 240 -1.21 -4.27 9.18
N SER A 241 -0.44 -4.59 10.19
CA SER A 241 0.20 -5.87 10.44
C SER A 241 0.37 -6.00 11.95
N ALA A 242 0.68 -7.20 12.42
CA ALA A 242 1.02 -7.39 13.83
C ALA A 242 2.04 -6.34 14.30
N PHE A 243 1.85 -5.79 15.48
CA PHE A 243 2.73 -4.76 16.05
C PHE A 243 4.05 -5.32 16.60
N THR A 244 4.22 -6.64 16.63
CA THR A 244 5.44 -7.36 17.02
C THR A 244 6.16 -7.92 15.80
N GLN A 245 7.44 -8.31 15.96
CA GLN A 245 8.27 -8.77 14.85
C GLN A 245 7.83 -10.14 14.30
N ASP A 246 7.31 -11.02 15.15
CA ASP A 246 6.95 -12.40 14.81
C ASP A 246 5.44 -12.70 14.90
N GLY A 247 4.62 -11.67 15.17
CA GLY A 247 3.18 -11.81 15.31
C GLY A 247 2.71 -12.30 16.69
N GLN A 248 3.59 -12.68 17.62
CA GLN A 248 3.19 -13.05 18.97
C GLN A 248 3.03 -11.82 19.86
N SER A 249 1.91 -11.68 20.55
CA SER A 249 1.54 -10.46 21.29
C SER A 249 2.53 -10.04 22.37
N ASN A 250 3.28 -10.98 22.93
CA ASN A 250 4.25 -10.76 24.01
C ASN A 250 5.70 -10.62 23.52
N SER A 251 5.95 -10.82 22.23
CA SER A 251 7.27 -10.73 21.64
C SER A 251 7.75 -9.27 21.52
N GLU A 252 8.94 -9.09 20.96
CA GLU A 252 9.54 -7.78 20.76
C GLU A 252 8.67 -6.92 19.82
N ILE A 253 8.41 -5.68 20.24
CA ILE A 253 7.69 -4.71 19.41
C ILE A 253 8.53 -4.40 18.17
N SER A 254 7.89 -4.38 17.02
CA SER A 254 8.53 -3.97 15.76
C SER A 254 9.17 -2.58 15.88
N PRO A 255 10.40 -2.36 15.40
CA PRO A 255 11.13 -1.10 15.58
C PRO A 255 10.33 0.16 15.21
N ILE A 256 9.48 0.07 14.19
CA ILE A 256 8.62 1.19 13.74
C ILE A 256 7.56 1.58 14.76
N TYR A 257 7.20 0.71 15.70
CA TYR A 257 6.18 0.94 16.72
C TYR A 257 6.74 1.17 18.13
N GLN A 258 8.03 1.01 18.34
CA GLN A 258 8.68 1.24 19.66
C GLN A 258 8.36 2.62 20.27
N PRO A 259 8.26 3.73 19.50
CA PRO A 259 7.96 5.05 20.07
C PRO A 259 6.54 5.20 20.61
N ILE A 260 5.60 4.33 20.26
CA ILE A 260 4.17 4.50 20.53
C ILE A 260 3.86 4.66 22.01
N ASN A 261 4.49 3.86 22.89
CA ASN A 261 4.22 3.91 24.32
C ASN A 261 4.60 5.27 24.91
N GLU A 262 5.77 5.78 24.53
CA GLU A 262 6.21 7.12 24.94
C GLU A 262 5.26 8.20 24.42
N MET A 263 4.88 8.12 23.14
CA MET A 263 3.99 9.09 22.48
C MET A 263 2.59 9.13 23.10
N LEU A 264 2.04 7.99 23.51
CA LEU A 264 0.77 7.92 24.24
C LEU A 264 0.89 8.59 25.62
N ASN A 265 1.96 8.30 26.36
CA ASN A 265 2.21 8.88 27.68
C ASN A 265 2.42 10.40 27.63
N GLN A 266 2.99 10.91 26.54
CA GLN A 266 3.23 12.36 26.34
C GLN A 266 2.07 13.07 25.62
N GLY A 267 0.96 12.38 25.32
CA GLY A 267 -0.18 12.96 24.60
C GLY A 267 0.10 13.28 23.13
N GLN A 268 1.19 12.74 22.56
CA GLN A 268 1.55 12.90 21.15
C GLN A 268 0.77 11.92 20.23
N LEU A 269 0.18 10.89 20.81
CA LEU A 269 -0.85 10.04 20.23
C LEU A 269 -2.06 10.01 21.16
N THR A 270 -3.25 10.01 20.58
CA THR A 270 -4.52 9.86 21.31
C THR A 270 -4.86 8.40 21.52
N GLY A 271 -4.58 7.54 20.51
CA GLY A 271 -4.88 6.12 20.62
C GLY A 271 -4.49 5.30 19.40
N LEU A 272 -4.97 4.07 19.39
CA LEU A 272 -4.60 3.02 18.44
C LEU A 272 -5.84 2.48 17.74
N ILE A 273 -5.70 2.08 16.50
CA ILE A 273 -6.72 1.38 15.70
C ILE A 273 -6.12 0.09 15.18
N SER A 274 -6.76 -1.03 15.48
CA SER A 274 -6.40 -2.36 14.99
C SER A 274 -7.54 -2.93 14.16
N SER A 275 -7.22 -3.84 13.25
CA SER A 275 -8.23 -4.40 12.34
C SER A 275 -9.11 -5.45 13.00
N THR A 276 -8.65 -6.05 14.11
CA THR A 276 -9.29 -7.14 14.83
C THR A 276 -9.47 -6.82 16.30
N LYS A 277 -10.46 -7.46 16.94
CA LYS A 277 -10.68 -7.32 18.39
C LYS A 277 -9.49 -7.86 19.17
N ARG A 278 -8.93 -9.01 18.75
CA ARG A 278 -7.79 -9.61 19.42
C ARG A 278 -6.57 -8.70 19.39
N GLU A 279 -6.23 -8.12 18.24
CA GLU A 279 -5.11 -7.18 18.13
C GLU A 279 -5.35 -5.91 18.95
N ALA A 280 -6.57 -5.35 18.93
CA ALA A 280 -6.89 -4.17 19.73
C ALA A 280 -6.74 -4.43 21.24
N MET A 281 -7.15 -5.62 21.73
CA MET A 281 -6.97 -6.02 23.12
C MET A 281 -5.50 -6.23 23.48
N ASP A 282 -4.73 -6.85 22.62
CA ASP A 282 -3.30 -7.07 22.82
C ASP A 282 -2.53 -5.75 22.78
N ALA A 283 -2.85 -4.87 21.83
CA ALA A 283 -2.29 -3.52 21.76
C ALA A 283 -2.65 -2.68 22.99
N SER A 284 -3.91 -2.72 23.47
CA SER A 284 -4.34 -2.04 24.69
C SER A 284 -3.49 -2.44 25.89
N ARG A 285 -3.23 -3.74 26.06
CA ARG A 285 -2.38 -4.26 27.14
C ARG A 285 -0.91 -3.89 26.95
N ARG A 286 -0.38 -4.07 25.72
CA ARG A 286 1.03 -3.89 25.42
C ARG A 286 1.47 -2.43 25.52
N PHE A 287 0.63 -1.50 25.08
CA PHE A 287 0.89 -0.06 25.08
C PHE A 287 0.21 0.67 26.26
N ASN A 288 -0.37 -0.06 27.20
CA ASN A 288 -1.02 0.45 28.41
C ASN A 288 -1.98 1.61 28.12
N THR A 289 -2.90 1.41 27.18
CA THR A 289 -3.90 2.41 26.79
C THR A 289 -5.30 1.83 26.72
N ASN A 290 -6.31 2.61 27.16
CA ASN A 290 -7.72 2.28 26.98
C ASN A 290 -8.29 2.84 25.65
N MET A 291 -7.50 3.62 24.91
CA MET A 291 -7.85 4.21 23.63
C MET A 291 -7.36 3.32 22.47
N SER A 292 -7.76 2.05 22.48
CA SER A 292 -7.48 1.06 21.44
C SER A 292 -8.79 0.52 20.86
N PHE A 293 -8.96 0.68 19.55
CA PHE A 293 -10.22 0.42 18.84
C PHE A 293 -10.06 -0.71 17.82
N ALA A 294 -11.05 -1.60 17.77
CA ALA A 294 -11.12 -2.70 16.80
C ALA A 294 -12.02 -2.30 15.63
N ILE A 295 -11.44 -1.91 14.51
CA ILE A 295 -12.17 -1.46 13.32
C ILE A 295 -11.58 -2.15 12.08
N PRO A 296 -12.31 -3.02 11.37
CA PRO A 296 -11.80 -3.67 10.16
C PRO A 296 -11.33 -2.67 9.11
N VAL A 297 -10.20 -2.96 8.46
CA VAL A 297 -9.58 -2.09 7.44
C VAL A 297 -10.39 -2.00 6.15
N THR A 298 -11.31 -2.96 5.92
CA THR A 298 -12.10 -3.06 4.69
C THR A 298 -13.52 -3.53 5.00
N PHE A 299 -14.37 -3.46 3.99
CA PHE A 299 -15.75 -3.98 4.05
C PHE A 299 -16.10 -4.67 2.73
N LEU A 300 -17.12 -5.51 2.77
CA LEU A 300 -17.76 -6.10 1.61
C LEU A 300 -18.99 -5.29 1.20
N SER A 301 -19.13 -5.08 -0.11
CA SER A 301 -20.30 -4.39 -0.65
C SER A 301 -21.55 -5.28 -0.55
N GLN A 302 -22.73 -4.64 -0.52
CA GLN A 302 -24.00 -5.35 -0.52
C GLN A 302 -24.12 -6.26 -1.76
N THR A 303 -23.68 -5.79 -2.91
CA THR A 303 -23.70 -6.57 -4.17
C THR A 303 -22.84 -7.83 -4.13
N GLN A 304 -21.72 -7.81 -3.41
CA GLN A 304 -20.90 -9.01 -3.20
C GLN A 304 -21.59 -10.02 -2.29
N LEU A 305 -22.21 -9.55 -1.21
CA LEU A 305 -22.87 -10.39 -0.22
C LEU A 305 -24.21 -10.99 -0.72
N GLU A 306 -24.90 -10.31 -1.64
CA GLU A 306 -26.17 -10.77 -2.21
C GLU A 306 -26.00 -11.68 -3.44
N LYS A 307 -24.81 -11.72 -4.04
CA LYS A 307 -24.54 -12.54 -5.20
C LYS A 307 -24.54 -14.03 -4.81
N SER A 308 -25.52 -14.77 -5.24
CA SER A 308 -25.58 -16.23 -5.03
C SER A 308 -24.51 -16.94 -5.87
N ILE A 309 -23.62 -17.68 -5.23
CA ILE A 309 -22.60 -18.51 -5.87
C ILE A 309 -22.97 -19.98 -5.64
N PRO A 310 -23.44 -20.70 -6.69
CA PRO A 310 -23.78 -22.09 -6.54
C PRO A 310 -22.54 -22.93 -6.21
N PRO A 311 -22.59 -23.86 -5.25
CA PRO A 311 -21.47 -24.77 -4.93
C PRO A 311 -20.96 -25.55 -6.16
N THR A 312 -21.85 -25.86 -7.10
CA THR A 312 -21.52 -26.56 -8.36
C THR A 312 -20.65 -25.72 -9.33
N GLN A 313 -20.48 -24.42 -9.10
CA GLN A 313 -19.59 -23.59 -9.89
C GLN A 313 -18.13 -23.78 -9.50
N ARG A 314 -17.85 -24.36 -8.33
CA ARG A 314 -16.49 -24.58 -7.85
C ARG A 314 -15.81 -25.73 -8.54
N GLN A 315 -14.55 -25.51 -8.90
CA GLN A 315 -13.70 -26.49 -9.55
C GLN A 315 -13.04 -27.34 -8.47
N VAL A 316 -13.47 -28.60 -8.34
CA VAL A 316 -12.91 -29.55 -7.36
C VAL A 316 -11.42 -29.74 -7.63
N GLY A 317 -10.60 -29.58 -6.60
CA GLY A 317 -9.13 -29.68 -6.67
C GLY A 317 -8.42 -28.38 -7.09
N HIS A 318 -9.15 -27.31 -7.41
CA HIS A 318 -8.52 -26.02 -7.70
C HIS A 318 -8.43 -25.17 -6.44
N PHE A 319 -7.25 -25.11 -5.84
CA PHE A 319 -6.94 -24.27 -4.69
C PHE A 319 -6.22 -23.00 -5.12
N ILE A 320 -6.40 -21.93 -4.35
CA ILE A 320 -5.74 -20.65 -4.61
C ILE A 320 -5.06 -20.11 -3.35
N ALA A 321 -4.03 -19.28 -3.54
CA ALA A 321 -3.43 -18.46 -2.49
C ALA A 321 -3.23 -17.05 -3.00
N VAL A 322 -3.76 -16.05 -2.29
CA VAL A 322 -3.64 -14.64 -2.67
C VAL A 322 -2.73 -13.92 -1.66
N ALA A 323 -1.45 -13.80 -2.00
CA ALA A 323 -0.45 -13.30 -1.07
C ALA A 323 0.77 -12.70 -1.79
N ARG A 324 1.46 -11.74 -1.15
CA ARG A 324 2.81 -11.35 -1.59
C ARG A 324 3.77 -12.52 -1.42
N LEU A 325 4.72 -12.67 -2.37
CA LEU A 325 5.73 -13.73 -2.30
C LEU A 325 6.85 -13.34 -1.31
N THR A 326 6.53 -13.39 -0.01
CA THR A 326 7.45 -13.05 1.10
C THR A 326 7.55 -14.22 2.09
N LYS A 327 8.63 -14.28 2.87
CA LYS A 327 8.85 -15.34 3.86
C LYS A 327 7.72 -15.45 4.87
N ALA A 328 7.16 -14.31 5.32
CA ALA A 328 6.06 -14.29 6.29
C ALA A 328 4.77 -14.97 5.80
N LYS A 329 4.63 -15.20 4.49
CA LYS A 329 3.47 -15.90 3.91
C LYS A 329 3.62 -17.41 3.87
N GLN A 330 4.81 -17.93 4.13
CA GLN A 330 5.12 -19.38 4.24
C GLN A 330 4.53 -20.22 3.09
N LEU A 331 4.56 -19.67 1.87
CA LEU A 331 4.03 -20.34 0.67
C LEU A 331 4.79 -21.63 0.33
N ASP A 332 6.01 -21.79 0.81
CA ASP A 332 6.80 -23.02 0.72
C ASP A 332 6.10 -24.19 1.42
N GLN A 333 5.47 -23.98 2.59
CA GLN A 333 4.69 -25.00 3.28
C GLN A 333 3.47 -25.41 2.45
N LEU A 334 2.71 -24.46 1.92
CA LEU A 334 1.56 -24.73 1.06
C LEU A 334 1.97 -25.50 -0.20
N ILE A 335 3.02 -25.06 -0.89
CA ILE A 335 3.56 -25.73 -2.09
C ILE A 335 3.89 -27.19 -1.79
N ASN A 336 4.60 -27.46 -0.70
CA ASN A 336 4.95 -28.84 -0.32
C ASN A 336 3.72 -29.69 0.02
N VAL A 337 2.71 -29.13 0.68
CA VAL A 337 1.44 -29.82 0.94
C VAL A 337 0.70 -30.13 -0.37
N ILE A 338 0.64 -29.22 -1.31
CA ILE A 338 0.01 -29.43 -2.62
C ILE A 338 0.76 -30.48 -3.45
N ILE A 339 2.10 -30.49 -3.44
CA ILE A 339 2.89 -31.53 -4.11
C ILE A 339 2.51 -32.91 -3.57
N ARG A 340 2.51 -33.08 -2.25
CA ARG A 340 2.09 -34.35 -1.60
C ARG A 340 0.64 -34.70 -1.93
N LEU A 341 -0.27 -33.73 -1.97
CA LEU A 341 -1.69 -33.96 -2.25
C LEU A 341 -1.92 -34.36 -3.73
N HIS A 342 -1.12 -33.82 -4.65
CA HIS A 342 -1.20 -34.16 -6.07
C HIS A 342 -0.80 -35.60 -6.36
N GLU A 343 0.08 -36.22 -5.57
CA GLU A 343 0.43 -37.64 -5.67
C GLU A 343 -0.80 -38.53 -5.50
N ASP A 344 -1.69 -38.20 -4.52
CA ASP A 344 -2.92 -38.95 -4.24
C ASP A 344 -4.09 -38.52 -5.14
N PHE A 345 -4.11 -37.23 -5.56
CA PHE A 345 -5.18 -36.58 -6.33
C PHE A 345 -4.61 -35.84 -7.54
N PRO A 346 -4.35 -36.48 -8.67
CA PRO A 346 -3.65 -35.89 -9.81
C PRO A 346 -4.36 -34.72 -10.53
N LYS A 347 -5.58 -34.38 -10.12
CA LYS A 347 -6.34 -33.21 -10.61
C LYS A 347 -6.18 -31.96 -9.73
N VAL A 348 -5.46 -32.07 -8.62
CA VAL A 348 -5.22 -30.94 -7.72
C VAL A 348 -4.30 -29.92 -8.40
N GLN A 349 -4.69 -28.65 -8.33
CA GLN A 349 -3.95 -27.49 -8.83
C GLN A 349 -3.88 -26.41 -7.78
N LEU A 350 -2.82 -25.62 -7.80
CA LEU A 350 -2.64 -24.42 -6.98
C LEU A 350 -2.28 -23.22 -7.86
N ASP A 351 -3.08 -22.17 -7.80
CA ASP A 351 -2.77 -20.88 -8.39
C ASP A 351 -2.39 -19.87 -7.30
N ILE A 352 -1.19 -19.30 -7.41
CA ILE A 352 -0.67 -18.30 -6.46
C ILE A 352 -0.74 -16.92 -7.11
N TYR A 353 -1.60 -16.05 -6.57
CA TYR A 353 -1.81 -14.68 -7.01
C TYR A 353 -1.08 -13.70 -6.10
N GLY A 354 -0.32 -12.79 -6.68
CA GLY A 354 0.40 -11.75 -5.96
C GLY A 354 1.72 -11.40 -6.63
N TYR A 355 2.40 -10.45 -6.05
CA TYR A 355 3.69 -9.99 -6.57
C TYR A 355 4.82 -10.30 -5.60
N SER A 356 6.02 -10.43 -6.16
CA SER A 356 7.25 -10.43 -5.37
C SER A 356 7.69 -9.01 -5.10
N ASP A 357 7.99 -8.68 -3.85
CA ASP A 357 8.65 -7.43 -3.54
C ASP A 357 10.13 -7.48 -3.95
N GLY A 358 10.65 -6.37 -4.44
CA GLY A 358 12.04 -6.27 -4.85
C GLY A 358 13.04 -6.07 -3.71
N TRP A 359 12.58 -6.04 -2.45
CA TRP A 359 13.39 -5.69 -1.28
C TRP A 359 14.58 -6.61 -1.05
N ASN A 360 14.47 -7.89 -1.37
CA ASN A 360 15.54 -8.87 -1.27
C ASN A 360 15.93 -9.46 -2.63
N ASN A 361 15.91 -8.65 -3.69
CA ASN A 361 16.22 -9.08 -5.06
C ASN A 361 15.37 -10.28 -5.52
N TYR A 362 14.09 -10.32 -5.14
CA TYR A 362 13.16 -11.40 -5.48
C TYR A 362 13.57 -12.78 -4.94
N GLN A 363 14.41 -12.84 -3.91
CA GLN A 363 14.98 -14.08 -3.40
C GLN A 363 13.90 -15.10 -3.03
N THR A 364 12.89 -14.69 -2.23
CA THR A 364 11.80 -15.61 -1.81
C THR A 364 11.04 -16.16 -3.02
N ALA A 365 10.70 -15.30 -3.99
CA ALA A 365 10.01 -15.76 -5.21
C ALA A 365 10.85 -16.76 -6.01
N ASN A 366 12.16 -16.55 -6.09
CA ASN A 366 13.07 -17.45 -6.78
C ASN A 366 13.22 -18.79 -6.03
N GLU A 367 13.27 -18.75 -4.70
CA GLU A 367 13.29 -19.96 -3.84
C GLU A 367 12.01 -20.80 -4.05
N LEU A 368 10.82 -20.18 -4.03
CA LEU A 368 9.55 -20.86 -4.27
C LEU A 368 9.48 -21.49 -5.65
N LYS A 369 9.84 -20.75 -6.71
CA LYS A 369 9.90 -21.28 -8.09
C LYS A 369 10.88 -22.43 -8.22
N LYS A 370 12.01 -22.39 -7.50
CA LYS A 370 12.99 -23.47 -7.49
C LYS A 370 12.41 -24.73 -6.85
N ILE A 371 11.61 -24.63 -5.77
CA ILE A 371 10.93 -25.79 -5.15
C ILE A 371 10.01 -26.43 -6.19
N VAL A 372 9.13 -25.65 -6.84
CA VAL A 372 8.19 -26.13 -7.85
C VAL A 372 8.90 -26.82 -9.02
N ASN A 373 9.93 -26.19 -9.58
CA ASN A 373 10.67 -26.74 -10.73
C ASN A 373 11.44 -28.03 -10.37
N ASN A 374 12.08 -28.09 -9.19
CA ASN A 374 12.84 -29.25 -8.76
C ASN A 374 11.95 -30.50 -8.55
N GLN A 375 10.66 -30.30 -8.25
CA GLN A 375 9.67 -31.34 -8.07
C GLN A 375 8.85 -31.62 -9.34
N GLY A 376 9.15 -30.92 -10.45
CA GLY A 376 8.38 -31.03 -11.70
C GLY A 376 6.91 -30.63 -11.55
N ALA A 377 6.61 -29.74 -10.60
CA ALA A 377 5.24 -29.35 -10.21
C ALA A 377 4.69 -28.14 -10.99
N ASP A 378 5.44 -27.62 -11.94
CA ASP A 378 5.12 -26.42 -12.73
C ASP A 378 3.89 -26.55 -13.63
N HIS A 379 3.42 -27.78 -13.88
CA HIS A 379 2.22 -28.03 -14.65
C HIS A 379 0.91 -28.04 -13.84
N TYR A 380 0.97 -27.95 -12.49
CA TYR A 380 -0.19 -27.86 -11.62
C TYR A 380 -0.04 -26.82 -10.49
N ILE A 381 1.14 -26.19 -10.33
CA ILE A 381 1.36 -25.06 -9.40
C ILE A 381 1.81 -23.85 -10.20
N HIS A 382 0.98 -22.79 -10.23
CA HIS A 382 1.21 -21.64 -11.08
C HIS A 382 1.42 -20.37 -10.27
N PHE A 383 2.39 -19.55 -10.66
CA PHE A 383 2.58 -18.19 -10.15
C PHE A 383 1.92 -17.21 -11.12
N CYS A 384 0.69 -16.80 -10.80
CA CYS A 384 -0.17 -16.01 -11.68
C CYS A 384 0.12 -14.49 -11.68
N GLY A 385 1.04 -14.05 -10.80
CA GLY A 385 1.36 -12.64 -10.66
C GLY A 385 0.24 -11.82 -10.00
N TYR A 386 0.42 -10.48 -9.98
CA TYR A 386 -0.60 -9.58 -9.45
C TYR A 386 -1.76 -9.41 -10.43
N GLN A 387 -2.98 -9.59 -9.94
CA GLN A 387 -4.21 -9.29 -10.67
C GLN A 387 -5.06 -8.31 -9.87
N HIS A 388 -5.67 -7.36 -10.58
CA HIS A 388 -6.48 -6.32 -9.96
C HIS A 388 -7.88 -6.82 -9.58
N ASP A 389 -8.43 -7.73 -10.36
CA ASP A 389 -9.76 -8.33 -10.14
C ASP A 389 -9.63 -9.85 -10.05
N LEU A 390 -9.92 -10.38 -8.89
CA LEU A 390 -9.93 -11.81 -8.58
C LEU A 390 -11.34 -12.38 -8.41
N THR A 391 -12.38 -11.60 -8.72
CA THR A 391 -13.79 -12.01 -8.55
C THR A 391 -14.05 -13.40 -9.12
N ARG A 392 -13.69 -13.62 -10.39
CA ARG A 392 -13.92 -14.91 -11.05
C ARG A 392 -13.11 -16.03 -10.42
N VAL A 393 -11.90 -15.75 -9.98
CA VAL A 393 -11.02 -16.71 -9.30
C VAL A 393 -11.66 -17.18 -8.00
N TYR A 394 -12.08 -16.25 -7.13
CA TYR A 394 -12.77 -16.57 -5.89
C TYR A 394 -14.10 -17.31 -6.11
N GLU A 395 -14.85 -16.99 -7.17
CA GLU A 395 -16.11 -17.65 -7.48
C GLU A 395 -15.95 -19.10 -7.94
N THR A 396 -14.80 -19.47 -8.48
CA THR A 396 -14.56 -20.81 -9.07
C THR A 396 -13.60 -21.68 -8.29
N ALA A 397 -12.69 -21.13 -7.50
CA ALA A 397 -11.77 -21.90 -6.69
C ALA A 397 -12.50 -22.75 -5.64
N GLN A 398 -11.99 -23.93 -5.31
CA GLN A 398 -12.53 -24.78 -4.25
C GLN A 398 -12.33 -24.17 -2.86
N ALA A 399 -11.15 -23.59 -2.62
CA ALA A 399 -10.83 -22.86 -1.39
C ALA A 399 -9.67 -21.89 -1.61
N GLU A 400 -9.68 -20.80 -0.83
CA GLU A 400 -8.53 -19.91 -0.59
C GLU A 400 -7.74 -20.47 0.61
N ILE A 401 -6.40 -20.51 0.48
CA ILE A 401 -5.52 -21.05 1.51
C ILE A 401 -4.54 -20.00 1.98
N LEU A 402 -4.45 -19.79 3.30
CA LEU A 402 -3.52 -18.86 3.92
C LEU A 402 -2.61 -19.57 4.93
N THR A 403 -1.32 -19.59 4.64
CA THR A 403 -0.28 -20.20 5.47
C THR A 403 0.63 -19.19 6.16
N SER A 404 0.21 -17.94 6.26
CA SER A 404 1.01 -16.86 6.84
C SER A 404 1.47 -17.15 8.26
N GLN A 405 2.63 -16.60 8.64
CA GLN A 405 3.12 -16.65 10.02
C GLN A 405 2.32 -15.70 10.91
N TYR A 406 1.93 -14.56 10.39
CA TYR A 406 1.07 -13.56 11.03
C TYR A 406 0.44 -12.64 9.98
N GLU A 407 -0.64 -11.98 10.37
CA GLU A 407 -1.36 -10.99 9.56
C GLU A 407 -1.74 -9.77 10.43
N GLY A 408 -2.26 -8.71 9.79
CA GLY A 408 -3.01 -7.66 10.49
C GLY A 408 -4.51 -7.92 10.44
N PHE A 409 -5.00 -8.46 9.29
CA PHE A 409 -6.43 -8.76 9.09
C PHE A 409 -6.68 -9.97 8.19
N ALA A 410 -5.82 -10.22 7.19
CA ALA A 410 -6.01 -11.24 6.15
C ALA A 410 -7.15 -10.91 5.16
N MET A 411 -7.05 -9.77 4.46
CA MET A 411 -8.05 -9.29 3.51
C MET A 411 -8.44 -10.33 2.45
N ALA A 412 -7.48 -11.13 1.96
CA ALA A 412 -7.71 -12.17 0.96
C ALA A 412 -8.76 -13.20 1.43
N LEU A 413 -8.70 -13.62 2.71
CA LEU A 413 -9.70 -14.52 3.27
C LEU A 413 -11.09 -13.89 3.32
N LEU A 414 -11.19 -12.59 3.66
CA LEU A 414 -12.46 -11.89 3.66
C LEU A 414 -13.02 -11.75 2.26
N GLU A 415 -12.20 -11.39 1.29
CA GLU A 415 -12.59 -11.29 -0.12
C GLU A 415 -13.05 -12.66 -0.64
N ALA A 416 -12.32 -13.73 -0.36
CA ALA A 416 -12.70 -15.09 -0.72
C ALA A 416 -14.07 -15.45 -0.15
N GLN A 417 -14.29 -15.26 1.15
CA GLN A 417 -15.56 -15.56 1.79
C GLN A 417 -16.72 -14.69 1.27
N GLY A 418 -16.44 -13.41 0.95
CA GLY A 418 -17.40 -12.53 0.30
C GLY A 418 -17.89 -13.04 -1.07
N HIS A 419 -17.09 -13.84 -1.74
CA HIS A 419 -17.42 -14.53 -3.00
C HIS A 419 -17.82 -16.00 -2.79
N GLY A 420 -18.23 -16.38 -1.57
CA GLY A 420 -18.64 -17.74 -1.23
C GLY A 420 -17.49 -18.75 -1.29
N CYS A 421 -16.23 -18.33 -1.42
CA CYS A 421 -15.09 -19.22 -1.44
C CYS A 421 -14.73 -19.66 0.00
N PRO A 422 -14.71 -20.98 0.31
CA PRO A 422 -14.24 -21.48 1.59
C PRO A 422 -12.82 -20.99 1.87
N ALA A 423 -12.51 -20.71 3.13
CA ALA A 423 -11.20 -20.26 3.55
C ALA A 423 -10.55 -21.29 4.49
N ILE A 424 -9.35 -21.75 4.16
CA ILE A 424 -8.54 -22.61 5.00
C ILE A 424 -7.30 -21.83 5.43
N SER A 425 -7.09 -21.68 6.73
CA SER A 425 -6.00 -20.85 7.21
C SER A 425 -5.32 -21.44 8.43
N TYR A 426 -4.04 -21.17 8.59
CA TYR A 426 -3.43 -21.32 9.89
C TYR A 426 -4.11 -20.43 10.94
N ASP A 427 -4.31 -20.96 12.16
CA ASP A 427 -4.76 -20.18 13.33
C ASP A 427 -3.62 -19.33 13.85
N ILE A 428 -3.58 -18.09 13.37
CA ILE A 428 -2.50 -17.14 13.61
C ILE A 428 -3.04 -15.80 14.11
N ASN A 429 -2.16 -14.98 14.63
CA ASN A 429 -2.40 -13.56 14.90
C ASN A 429 -2.12 -12.75 13.61
N TYR A 430 -3.02 -11.89 13.11
CA TYR A 430 -4.41 -11.64 13.51
C TYR A 430 -5.31 -11.85 12.26
N GLY A 431 -6.63 -11.94 12.44
CA GLY A 431 -7.60 -11.91 11.33
C GLY A 431 -8.31 -13.22 11.07
N PRO A 432 -7.64 -14.37 10.78
CA PRO A 432 -8.31 -15.61 10.40
C PRO A 432 -9.44 -16.02 11.36
N THR A 433 -9.19 -15.95 12.67
CA THR A 433 -10.18 -16.32 13.72
C THR A 433 -11.40 -15.38 13.77
N GLU A 434 -11.32 -14.17 13.22
CA GLU A 434 -12.47 -13.26 13.13
C GLU A 434 -13.20 -13.38 11.80
N ILE A 435 -12.54 -13.88 10.77
CA ILE A 435 -13.11 -13.99 9.41
C ILE A 435 -13.77 -15.36 9.26
N ILE A 436 -13.06 -16.44 9.61
CA ILE A 436 -13.51 -17.83 9.41
C ILE A 436 -14.33 -18.28 10.61
N ASP A 437 -15.57 -18.69 10.36
CA ASP A 437 -16.37 -19.45 11.32
C ASP A 437 -15.92 -20.92 11.19
N ASN A 438 -15.04 -21.35 12.15
CA ASN A 438 -14.33 -22.64 12.08
C ASN A 438 -15.28 -23.83 11.95
N ASN A 439 -15.00 -24.74 11.03
CA ASN A 439 -15.80 -25.91 10.66
C ASN A 439 -17.21 -25.57 10.11
N ILE A 440 -17.47 -24.29 9.79
CA ILE A 440 -18.75 -23.81 9.24
C ILE A 440 -18.53 -23.17 7.87
N SER A 441 -17.69 -22.15 7.76
CA SER A 441 -17.39 -21.42 6.51
C SER A 441 -15.99 -21.73 5.97
N GLY A 442 -15.24 -22.55 6.65
CA GLY A 442 -13.85 -22.92 6.39
C GLY A 442 -13.24 -23.58 7.61
N GLU A 443 -11.92 -23.66 7.66
CA GLU A 443 -11.22 -24.34 8.74
C GLU A 443 -9.99 -23.56 9.21
N LEU A 444 -9.76 -23.56 10.53
CA LEU A 444 -8.57 -23.02 11.18
C LEU A 444 -7.66 -24.18 11.58
N ILE A 445 -6.46 -24.17 11.01
CA ILE A 445 -5.44 -25.23 11.18
C ILE A 445 -4.38 -24.76 12.19
N PRO A 446 -3.88 -25.60 13.09
CA PRO A 446 -2.77 -25.21 13.94
C PRO A 446 -1.59 -24.64 13.12
N ALA A 447 -1.01 -23.54 13.59
CA ALA A 447 0.05 -22.85 12.87
C ALA A 447 1.25 -23.78 12.61
N ASN A 448 1.75 -23.79 11.37
CA ASN A 448 2.85 -24.62 10.87
C ASN A 448 2.56 -26.15 10.87
N ASP A 449 1.32 -26.59 11.05
CA ASP A 449 0.95 -28.01 10.97
C ASP A 449 0.59 -28.38 9.52
N CYS A 450 1.63 -28.74 8.75
CA CYS A 450 1.46 -29.16 7.35
C CYS A 450 0.67 -30.48 7.20
N ASP A 451 0.70 -31.37 8.21
CA ASP A 451 -0.08 -32.62 8.17
C ASP A 451 -1.57 -32.34 8.38
N ALA A 452 -1.92 -31.48 9.34
CA ALA A 452 -3.29 -31.05 9.52
C ALA A 452 -3.82 -30.27 8.28
N LEU A 453 -2.99 -29.42 7.67
CA LEU A 453 -3.35 -28.74 6.42
C LEU A 453 -3.60 -29.74 5.29
N TYR A 454 -2.71 -30.74 5.11
CA TYR A 454 -2.91 -31.80 4.13
C TYR A 454 -4.24 -32.55 4.37
N GLN A 455 -4.55 -32.92 5.61
CA GLN A 455 -5.80 -33.64 5.94
C GLN A 455 -7.05 -32.79 5.67
N SER A 456 -7.00 -31.50 6.00
CA SER A 456 -8.09 -30.55 5.72
C SER A 456 -8.36 -30.44 4.21
N LEU A 457 -7.32 -30.23 3.38
CA LEU A 457 -7.48 -30.13 1.93
C LEU A 457 -7.93 -31.46 1.32
N ARG A 458 -7.40 -32.59 1.82
CA ARG A 458 -7.84 -33.92 1.41
C ARG A 458 -9.32 -34.15 1.72
N GLN A 459 -9.78 -33.71 2.89
CA GLN A 459 -11.18 -33.86 3.30
C GLN A 459 -12.11 -33.08 2.35
N LEU A 460 -11.74 -31.87 1.93
CA LEU A 460 -12.51 -31.11 0.94
C LEU A 460 -12.62 -31.81 -0.42
N LEU A 461 -11.65 -32.65 -0.80
CA LEU A 461 -11.65 -33.40 -2.06
C LEU A 461 -12.55 -34.65 -1.99
N VAL A 462 -12.60 -35.32 -0.83
CA VAL A 462 -13.31 -36.59 -0.70
C VAL A 462 -14.73 -36.43 -0.13
N ASP A 463 -15.06 -35.29 0.46
CA ASP A 463 -16.36 -34.96 1.04
C ASP A 463 -17.01 -33.76 0.35
N PRO A 464 -17.81 -33.97 -0.73
CA PRO A 464 -18.51 -32.91 -1.41
C PRO A 464 -19.51 -32.15 -0.50
N GLU A 465 -20.12 -32.79 0.47
CA GLU A 465 -21.08 -32.16 1.39
C GLU A 465 -20.37 -31.16 2.31
N LEU A 466 -19.17 -31.47 2.76
CA LEU A 466 -18.33 -30.51 3.51
C LEU A 466 -17.99 -29.29 2.66
N SER A 467 -17.53 -29.49 1.42
CA SER A 467 -17.21 -28.41 0.48
C SER A 467 -18.45 -27.54 0.20
N HIS A 468 -19.60 -28.14 -0.03
CA HIS A 468 -20.85 -27.42 -0.24
C HIS A 468 -21.26 -26.62 1.00
N ARG A 469 -21.19 -27.21 2.19
CA ARG A 469 -21.52 -26.54 3.46
C ARG A 469 -20.63 -25.31 3.67
N TYR A 470 -19.31 -25.42 3.46
CA TYR A 470 -18.42 -24.29 3.60
C TYR A 470 -18.74 -23.19 2.58
N THR A 471 -18.99 -23.53 1.31
CA THR A 471 -19.39 -22.58 0.26
C THR A 471 -20.67 -21.82 0.63
N GLN A 472 -21.70 -22.52 1.11
CA GLN A 472 -22.97 -21.90 1.48
C GLN A 472 -22.85 -20.94 2.68
N ASN A 473 -21.94 -21.23 3.61
CA ASN A 473 -21.79 -20.44 4.83
C ASN A 473 -20.73 -19.32 4.70
N ALA A 474 -19.87 -19.35 3.69
CA ALA A 474 -18.77 -18.39 3.55
C ALA A 474 -19.28 -16.93 3.50
N GLN A 475 -20.24 -16.63 2.64
CA GLN A 475 -20.81 -15.27 2.54
C GLN A 475 -21.56 -14.86 3.81
N HIS A 476 -22.26 -15.79 4.46
CA HIS A 476 -22.93 -15.52 5.72
C HIS A 476 -21.93 -15.15 6.83
N ALA A 477 -20.83 -15.89 6.95
CA ALA A 477 -19.76 -15.58 7.89
C ALA A 477 -19.12 -14.21 7.61
N ALA A 478 -19.00 -13.86 6.33
CA ALA A 478 -18.43 -12.57 5.88
C ALA A 478 -19.38 -11.37 6.07
N ALA A 479 -20.68 -11.57 6.25
CA ALA A 479 -21.70 -10.50 6.36
C ALA A 479 -21.45 -9.54 7.54
N LYS A 480 -20.79 -10.01 8.61
CA LYS A 480 -20.33 -9.19 9.75
C LYS A 480 -19.33 -8.09 9.37
N PHE A 481 -18.79 -8.15 8.15
CA PHE A 481 -17.91 -7.14 7.56
C PHE A 481 -18.62 -6.35 6.43
N SER A 482 -19.95 -6.31 6.39
CA SER A 482 -20.68 -5.44 5.47
C SER A 482 -20.38 -3.97 5.71
N LEU A 483 -20.59 -3.12 4.70
CA LEU A 483 -20.43 -1.66 4.83
C LEU A 483 -21.13 -1.12 6.07
N ASN A 484 -22.40 -1.53 6.31
CA ASN A 484 -23.18 -1.05 7.45
C ASN A 484 -22.55 -1.43 8.80
N GLU A 485 -22.08 -2.67 8.96
CA GLU A 485 -21.50 -3.15 10.22
C GLU A 485 -20.11 -2.49 10.49
N VAL A 486 -19.30 -2.28 9.46
CA VAL A 486 -18.02 -1.58 9.61
C VAL A 486 -18.26 -0.09 9.84
N ALA A 487 -19.22 0.53 9.16
CA ALA A 487 -19.57 1.93 9.37
C ALA A 487 -20.05 2.21 10.81
N LYS A 488 -20.83 1.31 11.43
CA LYS A 488 -21.22 1.43 12.85
C LYS A 488 -19.99 1.52 13.77
N LYS A 489 -18.96 0.70 13.51
CA LYS A 489 -17.71 0.73 14.32
C LYS A 489 -16.98 2.06 14.17
N TRP A 490 -16.90 2.61 12.93
CA TRP A 490 -16.35 3.95 12.70
C TRP A 490 -17.18 5.04 13.37
N GLN A 491 -18.51 4.95 13.33
CA GLN A 491 -19.39 5.90 14.01
C GLN A 491 -19.19 5.88 15.52
N ASP A 492 -19.05 4.68 16.11
CA ASP A 492 -18.79 4.55 17.54
C ASP A 492 -17.39 5.04 17.95
N PHE A 493 -16.40 4.86 17.08
CA PHE A 493 -15.08 5.45 17.23
C PHE A 493 -15.18 6.98 17.23
N LEU A 494 -15.81 7.59 16.23
CA LEU A 494 -15.92 9.05 16.10
C LEU A 494 -16.64 9.73 17.27
N LYS A 495 -17.51 9.02 17.98
CA LYS A 495 -18.15 9.54 19.22
C LYS A 495 -17.20 9.55 20.43
N LYS A 496 -16.16 8.74 20.43
CA LYS A 496 -15.23 8.54 21.54
C LYS A 496 -13.86 9.18 21.31
N ALA A 497 -13.53 9.38 20.02
CA ALA A 497 -12.25 9.90 19.56
C ALA A 497 -12.03 11.39 19.83
#